data_4a85e1bb89df199b293d176b393424a9
#
_entry.id   4a85e1bb89df199b293d176b393424a9
#
_cell.length_a   1.000
_cell.length_b   1.000
_cell.length_c   1.000
_cell.angle_alpha   90.00
_cell.angle_beta   90.00
_cell.angle_gamma   90.00
#
_symmetry.space_group_name_H-M   'P 1'
#
loop_
_entity.id
_entity.type
_entity.pdbx_description
1 polymer ?
#
loop_
_entity_poly.entity_id
_entity_poly.type
_entity_poly.pdbx_seq_one_letter_code
_entity_poly.pdbx_strand_id
1 'polypeptide(L)'
;DAWVEDALKESQNKDQKVINLLDVLKNTIKTEEAMPGMQAEEGHNHGYSHFADEDVEDRELSDWSGEWQSVYPYLENGDLDEVMDLKAENGDKTAEEYKSYYETGYKTDVEKITIDGENGIMEFTKNGVAAKGTYEYKGYQIYDYESGSRGVRYFFEKTNGDDAAPKYVQFSDHGIAPGAAEHFHIYAGNDSFDALSEEMENWPTYYPAEMTGEEIREDMLEHEEKEYDEHVWLSLKNAEIICQSIADTLGEIDPENKDTYEANVAAYIEELAGLDVQYQDTVDTASRK
;
A
#
# COMPACT_ATOMS: atom_id res chain seq x y z
N ASP A 1 -5.91 8.33 13.13
CA ASP A 1 -6.92 8.92 12.20
C ASP A 1 -7.13 10.39 12.54
N ALA A 2 -6.67 11.30 11.67
CA ALA A 2 -6.71 12.76 11.88
C ALA A 2 -8.12 13.28 12.20
N TRP A 3 -9.17 12.72 11.57
CA TRP A 3 -10.56 13.10 11.82
C TRP A 3 -11.03 12.79 13.26
N VAL A 4 -10.55 11.70 13.88
CA VAL A 4 -10.86 11.34 15.27
C VAL A 4 -10.24 12.37 16.21
N GLU A 5 -8.99 12.75 15.99
CA GLU A 5 -8.31 13.78 16.79
C GLU A 5 -9.00 15.13 16.68
N ASP A 6 -9.45 15.51 15.49
CA ASP A 6 -10.19 16.76 15.28
C ASP A 6 -11.55 16.72 15.95
N ALA A 7 -12.28 15.60 15.85
CA ALA A 7 -13.54 15.41 16.59
C ALA A 7 -13.34 15.50 18.11
N LEU A 8 -12.24 14.96 18.64
CA LEU A 8 -11.89 15.04 20.05
C LEU A 8 -11.54 16.47 20.49
N LYS A 9 -10.83 17.24 19.64
CA LYS A 9 -10.53 18.67 19.88
C LYS A 9 -11.80 19.52 19.95
N GLU A 10 -12.77 19.25 19.07
CA GLU A 10 -14.04 19.97 18.99
C GLU A 10 -15.04 19.58 20.09
N SER A 11 -14.87 18.42 20.71
CA SER A 11 -15.77 17.93 21.76
C SER A 11 -15.79 18.87 22.97
N GLN A 12 -17.01 19.18 23.43
CA GLN A 12 -17.23 19.98 24.66
C GLN A 12 -16.95 19.18 25.93
N ASN A 13 -17.02 17.86 25.87
CA ASN A 13 -16.67 16.97 27.00
C ASN A 13 -15.17 16.71 27.00
N LYS A 14 -14.45 17.30 27.92
CA LYS A 14 -13.00 17.11 28.07
C LYS A 14 -12.61 15.89 28.93
N ASP A 15 -13.59 15.29 29.59
CA ASP A 15 -13.40 14.11 30.45
C ASP A 15 -13.81 12.81 29.75
N GLN A 16 -14.02 12.85 28.42
CA GLN A 16 -14.36 11.67 27.62
C GLN A 16 -13.22 10.65 27.60
N LYS A 17 -13.59 9.38 27.63
CA LYS A 17 -12.66 8.26 27.41
C LYS A 17 -12.75 7.81 25.95
N VAL A 18 -11.60 7.50 25.37
CA VAL A 18 -11.49 6.92 24.03
C VAL A 18 -10.94 5.52 24.18
N ILE A 19 -11.62 4.54 23.58
CA ILE A 19 -11.16 3.15 23.51
C ILE A 19 -10.62 2.95 22.09
N ASN A 20 -9.31 2.72 21.97
CA ASN A 20 -8.71 2.31 20.72
C ASN A 20 -8.88 0.79 20.57
N LEU A 21 -9.69 0.36 19.60
CA LEU A 21 -9.97 -1.06 19.38
C LEU A 21 -8.74 -1.83 18.87
N LEU A 22 -7.81 -1.17 18.19
CA LEU A 22 -6.54 -1.79 17.78
C LEU A 22 -5.73 -2.24 19.00
N ASP A 23 -5.64 -1.39 20.03
CA ASP A 23 -4.94 -1.73 21.28
C ASP A 23 -5.63 -2.87 22.02
N VAL A 24 -6.97 -2.88 22.02
CA VAL A 24 -7.79 -3.91 22.68
C VAL A 24 -7.64 -5.25 21.98
N LEU A 25 -7.61 -5.27 20.65
CA LEU A 25 -7.60 -6.47 19.81
C LEU A 25 -6.23 -6.87 19.30
N LYS A 26 -5.15 -6.19 19.69
CA LYS A 26 -3.80 -6.37 19.14
C LYS A 26 -3.29 -7.82 19.02
N ASN A 27 -3.85 -8.75 19.78
CA ASN A 27 -3.47 -10.17 19.75
C ASN A 27 -4.44 -11.03 18.92
N THR A 28 -5.54 -10.48 18.47
CA THR A 28 -6.63 -11.23 17.80
C THR A 28 -7.04 -10.60 16.47
N ILE A 29 -6.71 -9.32 16.26
CA ILE A 29 -6.97 -8.65 14.99
C ILE A 29 -6.05 -9.26 13.91
N LYS A 30 -6.62 -9.50 12.75
CA LYS A 30 -5.86 -9.90 11.58
C LYS A 30 -5.61 -8.68 10.71
N THR A 31 -4.44 -8.64 10.10
CA THR A 31 -4.20 -7.76 8.95
C THR A 31 -5.03 -8.25 7.78
N GLU A 32 -5.54 -7.35 6.95
CA GLU A 32 -6.16 -7.73 5.70
C GLU A 32 -5.16 -8.49 4.85
N GLU A 33 -5.42 -9.79 4.65
CA GLU A 33 -4.80 -10.53 3.58
C GLU A 33 -5.75 -10.40 2.39
N ALA A 34 -5.26 -9.94 1.24
CA ALA A 34 -6.05 -9.85 0.02
C ALA A 34 -6.73 -11.19 -0.25
N MET A 35 -8.06 -11.23 -0.10
CA MET A 35 -8.80 -12.45 -0.37
C MET A 35 -9.04 -12.58 -1.88
N PRO A 36 -8.89 -13.78 -2.47
CA PRO A 36 -9.20 -14.00 -3.87
C PRO A 36 -10.64 -13.59 -4.17
N GLY A 37 -10.83 -12.57 -5.01
CA GLY A 37 -12.14 -12.10 -5.46
C GLY A 37 -12.67 -10.82 -4.82
N MET A 38 -11.94 -10.18 -3.90
CA MET A 38 -12.24 -8.80 -3.49
C MET A 38 -11.83 -7.85 -4.62
N GLN A 39 -12.82 -7.15 -5.18
CA GLN A 39 -12.56 -5.98 -6.02
C GLN A 39 -12.15 -4.84 -5.07
N ALA A 40 -11.00 -4.21 -5.31
CA ALA A 40 -10.62 -3.00 -4.60
C ALA A 40 -11.71 -1.94 -4.80
N GLU A 41 -12.23 -1.39 -3.70
CA GLU A 41 -13.09 -0.22 -3.79
C GLU A 41 -12.27 0.95 -4.36
N GLU A 42 -12.90 1.74 -5.24
CA GLU A 42 -12.28 2.90 -5.87
C GLU A 42 -11.78 3.88 -4.79
N GLY A 43 -10.47 3.95 -4.59
CA GLY A 43 -9.87 4.97 -3.74
C GLY A 43 -8.51 4.67 -3.12
N HIS A 44 -8.14 3.41 -2.91
CA HIS A 44 -6.82 3.07 -2.36
C HIS A 44 -6.25 1.86 -3.11
N ASN A 45 -5.31 2.13 -4.00
CA ASN A 45 -4.69 1.13 -4.86
C ASN A 45 -3.53 0.44 -4.13
N HIS A 46 -3.85 -0.33 -3.08
CA HIS A 46 -2.85 -1.21 -2.44
C HIS A 46 -2.52 -2.34 -3.42
N GLY A 47 -1.27 -2.38 -3.84
CA GLY A 47 -0.77 -3.19 -4.94
C GLY A 47 -1.31 -4.61 -4.94
N TYR A 48 -1.92 -5.01 -6.04
CA TYR A 48 -2.38 -6.37 -6.27
C TYR A 48 -1.20 -7.34 -6.21
N SER A 49 -0.88 -7.84 -5.02
CA SER A 49 0.14 -8.87 -4.87
C SER A 49 -0.36 -10.27 -5.27
N HIS A 50 -1.68 -10.41 -5.44
CA HIS A 50 -2.33 -11.67 -5.81
C HIS A 50 -3.44 -11.43 -6.84
N PHE A 51 -3.17 -11.70 -8.11
CA PHE A 51 -4.11 -11.59 -9.22
C PHE A 51 -3.96 -12.79 -10.15
N ALA A 52 -5.00 -13.13 -10.93
CA ALA A 52 -4.90 -14.15 -11.97
C ALA A 52 -4.35 -13.53 -13.27
N ASP A 53 -3.70 -14.34 -14.12
CA ASP A 53 -3.15 -13.87 -15.40
C ASP A 53 -4.21 -13.22 -16.28
N GLU A 54 -5.45 -13.70 -16.20
CA GLU A 54 -6.61 -13.22 -16.94
C GLU A 54 -7.17 -11.87 -16.48
N ASP A 55 -6.72 -11.39 -15.30
CA ASP A 55 -7.11 -10.09 -14.76
C ASP A 55 -6.21 -8.96 -15.28
N VAL A 56 -5.07 -9.30 -15.90
CA VAL A 56 -4.12 -8.33 -16.43
C VAL A 56 -4.54 -7.85 -17.80
N GLU A 57 -4.70 -6.55 -17.95
CA GLU A 57 -5.07 -5.89 -19.20
C GLU A 57 -3.93 -5.08 -19.80
N ASP A 58 -3.98 -4.90 -21.13
CA ASP A 58 -3.08 -3.97 -21.84
C ASP A 58 -3.32 -2.54 -21.37
N ARG A 59 -2.24 -1.75 -21.20
CA ARG A 59 -2.29 -0.35 -20.77
C ARG A 59 -1.62 0.56 -21.80
N GLU A 60 -2.09 1.78 -21.88
CA GLU A 60 -1.55 2.78 -22.79
C GLU A 60 -0.63 3.76 -22.05
N LEU A 61 0.29 4.42 -22.77
CA LEU A 61 1.21 5.39 -22.19
C LEU A 61 0.50 6.56 -21.50
N SER A 62 -0.76 6.82 -21.86
CA SER A 62 -1.63 7.82 -21.23
C SER A 62 -1.86 7.59 -19.74
N ASP A 63 -1.78 6.36 -19.26
CA ASP A 63 -1.96 6.01 -17.86
C ASP A 63 -0.85 6.60 -16.97
N TRP A 64 0.32 6.85 -17.55
CA TRP A 64 1.47 7.49 -16.89
C TRP A 64 1.68 8.94 -17.31
N SER A 65 0.69 9.59 -17.96
CA SER A 65 0.82 10.99 -18.40
C SER A 65 1.03 11.93 -17.22
N GLY A 66 2.00 12.86 -17.37
CA GLY A 66 2.28 13.85 -16.34
C GLY A 66 3.74 14.29 -16.27
N GLU A 67 4.04 15.07 -15.26
CA GLU A 67 5.39 15.45 -14.88
C GLU A 67 5.77 14.70 -13.59
N TRP A 68 6.92 14.03 -13.61
CA TRP A 68 7.35 13.10 -12.57
C TRP A 68 8.74 13.46 -12.06
N GLN A 69 8.96 13.34 -10.77
CA GLN A 69 10.24 13.55 -10.10
C GLN A 69 10.74 12.29 -9.43
N SER A 70 12.07 12.11 -9.43
CA SER A 70 12.71 11.00 -8.73
C SER A 70 12.61 11.15 -7.23
N VAL A 71 12.32 10.05 -6.51
CA VAL A 71 12.36 10.02 -5.04
C VAL A 71 13.77 9.87 -4.48
N TYR A 72 14.75 9.54 -5.30
CA TYR A 72 16.11 9.26 -4.86
C TYR A 72 16.75 10.42 -4.06
N PRO A 73 16.62 11.71 -4.47
CA PRO A 73 17.12 12.82 -3.66
C PRO A 73 16.49 12.94 -2.27
N TYR A 74 15.23 12.58 -2.11
CA TYR A 74 14.52 12.61 -0.82
C TYR A 74 15.01 11.50 0.13
N LEU A 75 15.40 10.35 -0.42
CA LEU A 75 16.03 9.29 0.36
C LEU A 75 17.45 9.71 0.80
N GLU A 76 18.26 10.30 -0.10
CA GLU A 76 19.63 10.71 0.19
C GLU A 76 19.70 11.82 1.25
N ASN A 77 18.76 12.77 1.24
CA ASN A 77 18.75 13.90 2.18
C ASN A 77 18.09 13.58 3.53
N GLY A 78 17.47 12.40 3.67
CA GLY A 78 16.86 11.91 4.92
C GLY A 78 15.37 12.22 5.09
N ASP A 79 14.69 12.80 4.09
CA ASP A 79 13.24 13.09 4.14
C ASP A 79 12.40 11.81 4.30
N LEU A 80 12.94 10.65 3.87
CA LEU A 80 12.29 9.34 3.95
C LEU A 80 12.80 8.47 5.11
N ASP A 81 13.56 9.01 6.06
CA ASP A 81 14.11 8.20 7.17
C ASP A 81 13.00 7.61 8.04
N GLU A 82 11.89 8.31 8.27
CA GLU A 82 10.72 7.83 9.01
C GLU A 82 10.07 6.60 8.35
N VAL A 83 10.04 6.56 7.02
CA VAL A 83 9.56 5.38 6.28
C VAL A 83 10.49 4.18 6.53
N MET A 84 11.80 4.41 6.58
CA MET A 84 12.76 3.33 6.86
C MET A 84 12.65 2.82 8.30
N ASP A 85 12.36 3.72 9.25
CA ASP A 85 12.11 3.35 10.65
C ASP A 85 10.85 2.48 10.77
N LEU A 86 9.74 2.86 10.10
CA LEU A 86 8.50 2.08 10.09
C LEU A 86 8.69 0.70 9.43
N LYS A 87 9.43 0.65 8.31
CA LYS A 87 9.80 -0.63 7.67
C LYS A 87 10.60 -1.53 8.61
N ALA A 88 11.49 -0.96 9.41
CA ALA A 88 12.28 -1.73 10.39
C ALA A 88 11.42 -2.25 11.54
N GLU A 89 10.39 -1.52 11.96
CA GLU A 89 9.43 -2.00 12.97
C GLU A 89 8.59 -3.18 12.46
N ASN A 90 8.26 -3.19 11.17
CA ASN A 90 7.39 -4.18 10.54
C ASN A 90 8.14 -5.35 9.89
N GLY A 91 9.44 -5.20 9.60
CA GLY A 91 10.22 -6.12 8.78
C GLY A 91 11.35 -6.84 9.53
N ASP A 92 12.31 -7.33 8.75
CA ASP A 92 13.42 -8.20 9.18
C ASP A 92 14.79 -7.50 9.18
N LYS A 93 14.85 -6.21 8.81
CA LYS A 93 16.07 -5.41 8.70
C LYS A 93 16.02 -4.21 9.63
N THR A 94 17.18 -3.65 9.93
CA THR A 94 17.30 -2.34 10.58
C THR A 94 16.96 -1.21 9.61
N ALA A 95 16.63 -0.03 10.12
CA ALA A 95 16.35 1.16 9.29
C ALA A 95 17.54 1.50 8.35
N GLU A 96 18.80 1.35 8.83
CA GLU A 96 20.00 1.57 8.02
C GLU A 96 20.13 0.53 6.88
N GLU A 97 19.80 -0.73 7.12
CA GLU A 97 19.80 -1.78 6.10
C GLU A 97 18.68 -1.56 5.09
N TYR A 98 17.48 -1.14 5.51
CA TYR A 98 16.43 -0.73 4.59
C TYR A 98 16.86 0.48 3.77
N LYS A 99 17.42 1.53 4.38
CA LYS A 99 17.92 2.69 3.66
C LYS A 99 18.93 2.31 2.57
N SER A 100 19.91 1.46 2.90
CA SER A 100 20.91 0.98 1.93
C SER A 100 20.29 0.17 0.79
N TYR A 101 19.28 -0.63 1.08
CA TYR A 101 18.52 -1.39 0.09
C TYR A 101 17.77 -0.45 -0.87
N TYR A 102 17.06 0.55 -0.34
CA TYR A 102 16.35 1.55 -1.14
C TYR A 102 17.28 2.52 -1.87
N GLU A 103 18.45 2.85 -1.30
CA GLU A 103 19.49 3.59 -2.01
C GLU A 103 19.94 2.86 -3.29
N THR A 104 20.07 1.54 -3.25
CA THR A 104 20.34 0.74 -4.44
C THR A 104 19.15 0.74 -5.39
N GLY A 105 17.95 0.50 -4.86
CA GLY A 105 16.72 0.40 -5.62
C GLY A 105 16.36 1.68 -6.37
N TYR A 106 16.37 2.80 -5.68
CA TYR A 106 15.94 4.10 -6.22
C TYR A 106 17.01 4.85 -7.02
N LYS A 107 18.25 4.39 -6.96
CA LYS A 107 19.40 5.08 -7.57
C LYS A 107 19.17 5.37 -9.05
N THR A 108 19.23 6.65 -9.39
CA THR A 108 19.09 7.14 -10.77
C THR A 108 19.82 8.45 -10.96
N ASP A 109 20.19 8.76 -12.19
CA ASP A 109 20.69 10.07 -12.62
C ASP A 109 19.64 10.83 -13.48
N VAL A 110 18.44 10.25 -13.63
CA VAL A 110 17.29 10.91 -14.27
C VAL A 110 16.48 11.63 -13.19
N GLU A 111 16.55 12.95 -13.19
CA GLU A 111 15.92 13.79 -12.16
C GLU A 111 14.40 13.91 -12.36
N LYS A 112 14.00 13.96 -13.64
CA LYS A 112 12.61 14.22 -14.04
C LYS A 112 12.25 13.44 -15.29
N ILE A 113 10.99 12.97 -15.34
CA ILE A 113 10.37 12.39 -16.53
C ILE A 113 9.11 13.18 -16.84
N THR A 114 8.92 13.58 -18.10
CA THR A 114 7.67 14.16 -18.58
C THR A 114 7.05 13.24 -19.63
N ILE A 115 5.79 12.85 -19.44
CA ILE A 115 5.09 11.90 -20.29
C ILE A 115 3.85 12.55 -20.90
N ASP A 116 3.83 12.63 -22.22
CA ASP A 116 2.69 13.03 -23.04
C ASP A 116 2.15 11.74 -23.72
N GLY A 117 1.31 11.04 -22.98
CA GLY A 117 0.82 9.73 -23.39
C GLY A 117 -0.08 9.79 -24.62
N GLU A 118 -0.84 10.88 -24.82
CA GLU A 118 -1.68 11.06 -26.01
C GLU A 118 -0.85 11.10 -27.30
N ASN A 119 0.35 11.68 -27.25
CA ASN A 119 1.26 11.79 -28.39
C ASN A 119 2.36 10.70 -28.39
N GLY A 120 2.36 9.81 -27.39
CA GLY A 120 3.35 8.74 -27.27
C GLY A 120 4.76 9.23 -26.95
N ILE A 121 4.90 10.33 -26.19
CA ILE A 121 6.17 11.00 -26.00
C ILE A 121 6.62 10.87 -24.54
N MET A 122 7.89 10.51 -24.33
CA MET A 122 8.58 10.61 -23.05
C MET A 122 9.83 11.49 -23.18
N GLU A 123 10.04 12.36 -22.19
CA GLU A 123 11.22 13.22 -22.05
C GLU A 123 11.90 12.93 -20.71
N PHE A 124 13.18 12.61 -20.76
CA PHE A 124 14.01 12.27 -19.60
C PHE A 124 15.00 13.40 -19.35
N THR A 125 14.99 14.00 -18.18
CA THR A 125 15.93 15.04 -17.78
C THR A 125 17.02 14.46 -16.89
N LYS A 126 18.27 14.59 -17.33
CA LYS A 126 19.48 14.12 -16.64
C LYS A 126 20.50 15.25 -16.56
N ASN A 127 20.92 15.63 -15.34
CA ASN A 127 21.82 16.76 -15.11
C ASN A 127 21.34 18.05 -15.82
N GLY A 128 20.02 18.30 -15.77
CA GLY A 128 19.41 19.46 -16.42
C GLY A 128 19.34 19.39 -17.95
N VAL A 129 19.73 18.28 -18.57
CA VAL A 129 19.66 18.06 -20.03
C VAL A 129 18.52 17.09 -20.34
N ALA A 130 17.56 17.56 -21.13
CA ALA A 130 16.44 16.76 -21.57
C ALA A 130 16.78 15.94 -22.84
N ALA A 131 16.30 14.70 -22.87
CA ALA A 131 16.33 13.82 -24.03
C ALA A 131 14.93 13.25 -24.26
N LYS A 132 14.42 13.38 -25.51
CA LYS A 132 13.03 13.09 -25.87
C LYS A 132 12.93 11.96 -26.85
N GLY A 133 11.95 11.09 -26.66
CA GLY A 133 11.63 10.02 -27.61
C GLY A 133 10.14 9.83 -27.81
N THR A 134 9.78 9.25 -28.96
CA THR A 134 8.44 8.73 -29.23
C THR A 134 8.46 7.24 -29.01
N TYR A 135 7.47 6.72 -28.27
CA TYR A 135 7.42 5.34 -27.81
C TYR A 135 6.15 4.66 -28.25
N GLU A 136 6.25 3.36 -28.51
CA GLU A 136 5.12 2.48 -28.81
C GLU A 136 5.03 1.37 -27.77
N TYR A 137 3.83 1.04 -27.35
CA TYR A 137 3.53 -0.10 -26.48
C TYR A 137 3.92 -1.43 -27.14
N LYS A 138 4.49 -2.35 -26.36
CA LYS A 138 4.98 -3.66 -26.83
C LYS A 138 4.45 -4.85 -26.02
N GLY A 139 3.45 -4.64 -25.18
CA GLY A 139 2.90 -5.65 -24.29
C GLY A 139 3.38 -5.55 -22.87
N TYR A 140 3.10 -6.58 -22.09
CA TYR A 140 3.49 -6.66 -20.70
C TYR A 140 4.08 -8.02 -20.34
N GLN A 141 4.68 -8.12 -19.16
CA GLN A 141 5.11 -9.38 -18.57
C GLN A 141 4.70 -9.43 -17.11
N ILE A 142 4.19 -10.59 -16.70
CA ILE A 142 3.86 -10.90 -15.30
C ILE A 142 5.09 -11.52 -14.65
N TYR A 143 5.40 -11.11 -13.42
CA TYR A 143 6.50 -11.62 -12.60
C TYR A 143 5.94 -12.29 -11.36
N ASP A 144 6.44 -13.47 -11.05
CA ASP A 144 6.21 -14.15 -9.79
C ASP A 144 7.47 -14.00 -8.93
N TYR A 145 7.38 -13.30 -7.81
CA TYR A 145 8.52 -13.05 -6.93
C TYR A 145 8.69 -14.17 -5.89
N GLU A 146 9.89 -14.35 -5.39
CA GLU A 146 10.19 -15.34 -4.36
C GLU A 146 9.41 -15.12 -3.05
N SER A 147 8.97 -13.90 -2.78
CA SER A 147 8.07 -13.54 -1.68
C SER A 147 6.67 -14.13 -1.80
N GLY A 148 6.30 -14.64 -2.99
CA GLY A 148 4.95 -15.10 -3.32
C GLY A 148 4.04 -13.99 -3.87
N SER A 149 4.49 -12.74 -3.90
CA SER A 149 3.78 -11.65 -4.56
C SER A 149 3.98 -11.68 -6.08
N ARG A 150 3.11 -10.98 -6.80
CA ARG A 150 3.17 -10.86 -8.26
C ARG A 150 3.27 -9.39 -8.67
N GLY A 151 3.85 -9.13 -9.84
CA GLY A 151 3.91 -7.80 -10.40
C GLY A 151 3.78 -7.82 -11.92
N VAL A 152 3.46 -6.70 -12.51
CA VAL A 152 3.38 -6.54 -13.96
C VAL A 152 4.32 -5.42 -14.39
N ARG A 153 5.05 -5.63 -15.49
CA ARG A 153 5.81 -4.57 -16.16
C ARG A 153 5.26 -4.38 -17.57
N TYR A 154 4.96 -3.14 -17.92
CA TYR A 154 4.42 -2.71 -19.23
C TYR A 154 5.53 -2.14 -20.09
N PHE A 155 5.66 -2.58 -21.32
CA PHE A 155 6.83 -2.41 -22.19
C PHE A 155 6.57 -1.36 -23.27
N PHE A 156 7.52 -0.43 -23.40
CA PHE A 156 7.50 0.62 -24.43
C PHE A 156 8.84 0.68 -25.14
N GLU A 157 8.82 0.73 -26.48
CA GLU A 157 10.03 0.84 -27.33
C GLU A 157 10.05 2.19 -28.03
N LYS A 158 11.21 2.87 -27.96
CA LYS A 158 11.44 4.10 -28.69
C LYS A 158 11.47 3.85 -30.20
N THR A 159 10.62 4.55 -30.94
CA THR A 159 10.52 4.48 -32.40
C THR A 159 11.20 5.66 -33.07
N ASN A 160 11.34 6.81 -32.40
CA ASN A 160 11.99 8.02 -32.88
C ASN A 160 12.47 8.91 -31.71
N GLY A 161 13.32 9.88 -32.00
CA GLY A 161 13.78 10.89 -31.02
C GLY A 161 15.28 10.87 -30.79
N ASP A 162 15.70 11.44 -29.65
CA ASP A 162 17.09 11.64 -29.30
C ASP A 162 17.80 10.32 -28.98
N ASP A 163 19.07 10.20 -29.39
CA ASP A 163 19.88 9.02 -29.08
C ASP A 163 20.11 8.86 -27.57
N ALA A 164 20.09 9.96 -26.82
CA ALA A 164 20.26 9.95 -25.37
C ALA A 164 19.02 9.48 -24.59
N ALA A 165 17.83 9.47 -25.22
CA ALA A 165 16.64 8.88 -24.62
C ALA A 165 16.72 7.34 -24.68
N PRO A 166 16.33 6.61 -23.60
CA PRO A 166 16.43 5.15 -23.55
C PRO A 166 15.62 4.51 -24.68
N LYS A 167 16.14 3.41 -25.24
CA LYS A 167 15.46 2.69 -26.31
C LYS A 167 14.30 1.85 -25.79
N TYR A 168 14.49 1.21 -24.66
CA TYR A 168 13.50 0.34 -24.02
C TYR A 168 13.13 0.89 -22.66
N VAL A 169 11.86 0.88 -22.33
CA VAL A 169 11.29 1.31 -21.07
C VAL A 169 10.27 0.29 -20.59
N GLN A 170 10.30 0.00 -19.29
CA GLN A 170 9.27 -0.80 -18.61
C GLN A 170 8.76 -0.02 -17.43
N PHE A 171 7.44 0.06 -17.25
CA PHE A 171 6.78 0.64 -16.08
C PHE A 171 6.18 -0.44 -15.20
N SER A 172 6.24 -0.24 -13.89
CA SER A 172 5.49 -0.98 -12.90
C SER A 172 4.97 0.00 -11.83
N ASP A 173 3.67 0.02 -11.63
CA ASP A 173 2.98 0.93 -10.69
C ASP A 173 1.95 0.19 -9.83
N HIS A 174 2.14 -1.12 -9.70
CA HIS A 174 1.24 -2.05 -9.02
C HIS A 174 -0.14 -2.21 -9.69
N GLY A 175 -0.48 -1.41 -10.70
CA GLY A 175 -1.70 -1.54 -11.49
C GLY A 175 -1.63 -2.71 -12.47
N ILE A 176 -2.77 -3.41 -12.67
CA ILE A 176 -2.90 -4.55 -13.59
C ILE A 176 -3.89 -4.28 -14.72
N ALA A 177 -4.60 -3.17 -14.69
CA ALA A 177 -5.60 -2.73 -15.66
C ALA A 177 -5.45 -1.23 -15.95
N PRO A 178 -6.08 -0.68 -17.01
CA PRO A 178 -6.03 0.74 -17.33
C PRO A 178 -6.44 1.64 -16.16
N GLY A 179 -5.61 2.64 -15.85
CA GLY A 179 -5.82 3.60 -14.77
C GLY A 179 -4.64 4.55 -14.66
N ALA A 180 -4.87 5.75 -14.14
CA ALA A 180 -3.80 6.73 -13.94
C ALA A 180 -2.85 6.25 -12.83
N ALA A 181 -1.54 6.30 -13.09
CA ALA A 181 -0.54 5.97 -12.10
C ALA A 181 -0.44 7.10 -11.06
N GLU A 182 -0.33 6.74 -9.78
CA GLU A 182 -0.08 7.67 -8.67
C GLU A 182 1.43 7.82 -8.41
N HIS A 183 2.17 6.75 -8.59
CA HIS A 183 3.63 6.67 -8.66
C HIS A 183 4.02 5.49 -9.54
N PHE A 184 5.29 5.36 -9.89
CA PHE A 184 5.75 4.18 -10.63
C PHE A 184 7.23 3.89 -10.43
N HIS A 185 7.59 2.63 -10.64
CA HIS A 185 8.95 2.16 -10.85
C HIS A 185 9.24 2.09 -12.35
N ILE A 186 10.44 2.45 -12.75
CA ILE A 186 10.85 2.41 -14.16
C ILE A 186 12.15 1.62 -14.34
N TYR A 187 12.19 0.86 -15.42
CA TYR A 187 13.39 0.18 -15.90
C TYR A 187 13.66 0.70 -17.33
N ALA A 188 14.80 1.32 -17.53
CA ALA A 188 15.10 2.01 -18.79
C ALA A 188 16.53 1.73 -19.28
N GLY A 189 16.69 1.42 -20.55
CA GLY A 189 17.98 1.07 -21.11
C GLY A 189 17.99 0.96 -22.63
N ASN A 190 19.15 0.51 -23.19
CA ASN A 190 19.36 0.47 -24.63
C ASN A 190 19.61 -0.94 -25.19
N ASP A 191 19.75 -1.95 -24.33
CA ASP A 191 20.13 -3.31 -24.76
C ASP A 191 18.92 -4.11 -25.28
N SER A 192 18.02 -4.53 -24.40
CA SER A 192 16.80 -5.26 -24.75
C SER A 192 15.77 -5.23 -23.62
N PHE A 193 14.54 -5.63 -23.90
CA PHE A 193 13.53 -5.87 -22.86
C PHE A 193 13.94 -7.01 -21.93
N ASP A 194 14.53 -8.08 -22.46
CA ASP A 194 14.98 -9.22 -21.66
C ASP A 194 16.02 -8.78 -20.62
N ALA A 195 16.99 -7.94 -21.02
CA ALA A 195 17.98 -7.41 -20.11
C ALA A 195 17.37 -6.54 -18.99
N LEU A 196 16.34 -5.74 -19.31
CA LEU A 196 15.60 -4.97 -18.31
C LEU A 196 14.73 -5.87 -17.43
N SER A 197 14.22 -6.96 -17.96
CA SER A 197 13.39 -7.92 -17.24
C SER A 197 14.19 -8.73 -16.20
N GLU A 198 15.50 -8.89 -16.41
CA GLU A 198 16.43 -9.53 -15.46
C GLU A 198 16.85 -8.57 -14.33
N GLU A 199 16.64 -7.25 -14.47
CA GLU A 199 16.97 -6.26 -13.44
C GLU A 199 15.97 -6.32 -12.28
N MET A 200 16.45 -6.69 -11.09
CA MET A 200 15.65 -6.85 -9.88
C MET A 200 16.18 -6.03 -8.69
N GLU A 201 17.35 -5.41 -8.82
CA GLU A 201 17.98 -4.68 -7.72
C GLU A 201 17.81 -3.17 -7.83
N ASN A 202 17.63 -2.62 -9.04
CA ASN A 202 17.47 -1.19 -9.29
C ASN A 202 16.12 -0.92 -9.96
N TRP A 203 15.26 -0.23 -9.23
CA TRP A 203 13.90 0.16 -9.65
C TRP A 203 13.64 1.65 -9.35
N PRO A 204 14.28 2.58 -10.05
CA PRO A 204 14.06 4.02 -9.84
C PRO A 204 12.58 4.34 -9.78
N THR A 205 12.19 5.08 -8.74
CA THR A 205 10.80 5.39 -8.41
C THR A 205 10.52 6.86 -8.61
N TYR A 206 9.35 7.15 -9.15
CA TYR A 206 8.94 8.51 -9.50
C TYR A 206 7.56 8.80 -8.95
N TYR A 207 7.41 10.00 -8.40
CA TYR A 207 6.17 10.60 -7.91
C TYR A 207 5.81 11.83 -8.74
N PRO A 208 4.53 12.29 -8.72
CA PRO A 208 4.14 13.54 -9.38
C PRO A 208 5.05 14.70 -8.97
N ALA A 209 5.46 15.51 -9.96
CA ALA A 209 6.45 16.57 -9.74
C ALA A 209 5.96 17.72 -8.84
N GLU A 210 4.64 17.84 -8.64
CA GLU A 210 4.01 18.79 -7.71
C GLU A 210 4.07 18.37 -6.24
N MET A 211 4.27 17.08 -5.94
CA MET A 211 4.35 16.60 -4.55
C MET A 211 5.63 17.07 -3.88
N THR A 212 5.50 17.50 -2.65
CA THR A 212 6.64 17.82 -1.77
C THR A 212 7.23 16.54 -1.17
N GLY A 213 8.45 16.60 -0.63
CA GLY A 213 9.04 15.46 0.08
C GLY A 213 8.23 15.02 1.30
N GLU A 214 7.49 15.94 1.94
CA GLU A 214 6.58 15.62 3.06
C GLU A 214 5.37 14.81 2.56
N GLU A 215 4.72 15.22 1.48
CA GLU A 215 3.59 14.50 0.88
C GLU A 215 4.00 13.12 0.36
N ILE A 216 5.19 12.99 -0.26
CA ILE A 216 5.75 11.69 -0.69
C ILE A 216 6.01 10.79 0.51
N ARG A 217 6.58 11.33 1.60
CA ARG A 217 6.81 10.57 2.83
C ARG A 217 5.50 10.08 3.44
N GLU A 218 4.48 10.95 3.53
CA GLU A 218 3.17 10.62 4.08
C GLU A 218 2.49 9.51 3.24
N ASP A 219 2.51 9.61 1.93
CA ASP A 219 2.02 8.57 1.02
C ASP A 219 2.73 7.23 1.25
N MET A 220 4.07 7.25 1.33
CA MET A 220 4.84 6.02 1.61
C MET A 220 4.56 5.42 2.99
N LEU A 221 4.31 6.25 4.02
CA LEU A 221 3.94 5.78 5.36
C LEU A 221 2.56 5.13 5.34
N GLU A 222 1.58 5.70 4.64
CA GLU A 222 0.24 5.11 4.48
C GLU A 222 0.32 3.72 3.81
N HIS A 223 1.18 3.55 2.81
CA HIS A 223 1.41 2.26 2.15
C HIS A 223 2.09 1.21 3.05
N GLU A 224 2.83 1.61 4.07
CA GLU A 224 3.49 0.71 5.02
C GLU A 224 2.65 0.45 6.28
N GLU A 225 1.62 1.24 6.53
CA GLU A 225 0.70 0.97 7.63
C GLU A 225 -0.02 -0.36 7.38
N LYS A 226 -0.04 -1.19 8.40
CA LYS A 226 -0.80 -2.45 8.31
C LYS A 226 -2.28 -2.13 8.27
N GLU A 227 -2.92 -2.41 7.15
CA GLU A 227 -4.36 -2.44 7.12
C GLU A 227 -4.88 -3.56 8.02
N TYR A 228 -5.69 -3.16 8.96
CA TYR A 228 -6.39 -4.08 9.84
C TYR A 228 -7.83 -4.19 9.36
N ASP A 229 -8.33 -5.43 9.28
CA ASP A 229 -9.72 -5.70 8.95
C ASP A 229 -10.64 -4.93 9.90
N GLU A 230 -11.31 -3.91 9.38
CA GLU A 230 -12.26 -3.09 10.13
C GLU A 230 -13.51 -3.87 10.55
N HIS A 231 -13.77 -5.04 9.94
CA HIS A 231 -14.89 -5.90 10.26
C HIS A 231 -14.65 -6.76 11.50
N VAL A 232 -13.78 -6.32 12.39
CA VAL A 232 -13.36 -7.06 13.61
C VAL A 232 -14.53 -7.51 14.49
N TRP A 233 -15.65 -6.76 14.49
CA TRP A 233 -16.85 -7.09 15.27
C TRP A 233 -17.63 -8.29 14.74
N LEU A 234 -17.40 -8.74 13.50
CA LEU A 234 -18.03 -9.92 12.92
C LEU A 234 -17.51 -11.21 13.57
N SER A 235 -16.31 -11.18 14.13
CA SER A 235 -15.80 -12.26 14.96
C SER A 235 -16.46 -12.21 16.35
N LEU A 236 -17.23 -13.24 16.70
CA LEU A 236 -17.86 -13.32 18.02
C LEU A 236 -16.85 -13.27 19.17
N LYS A 237 -15.66 -13.85 18.98
CA LYS A 237 -14.55 -13.78 19.95
C LYS A 237 -14.00 -12.38 20.11
N ASN A 238 -13.85 -11.63 19.01
CA ASN A 238 -13.46 -10.22 19.08
C ASN A 238 -14.56 -9.39 19.74
N ALA A 239 -15.82 -9.65 19.43
CA ALA A 239 -16.96 -8.98 20.06
C ALA A 239 -16.97 -9.19 21.60
N GLU A 240 -16.65 -10.38 22.09
CA GLU A 240 -16.49 -10.65 23.53
C GLU A 240 -15.42 -9.76 24.17
N ILE A 241 -14.24 -9.65 23.52
CA ILE A 241 -13.11 -8.82 23.99
C ILE A 241 -13.49 -7.34 24.00
N ILE A 242 -14.14 -6.85 22.93
CA ILE A 242 -14.61 -5.47 22.83
C ILE A 242 -15.62 -5.16 23.94
N CYS A 243 -16.63 -6.02 24.14
CA CYS A 243 -17.64 -5.84 25.16
C CYS A 243 -17.04 -5.81 26.57
N GLN A 244 -16.05 -6.66 26.85
CA GLN A 244 -15.34 -6.64 28.14
C GLN A 244 -14.58 -5.31 28.32
N SER A 245 -13.85 -4.85 27.33
CA SER A 245 -13.12 -3.58 27.38
C SER A 245 -14.04 -2.38 27.62
N ILE A 246 -15.24 -2.39 27.00
CA ILE A 246 -16.25 -1.35 27.23
C ILE A 246 -16.74 -1.39 28.68
N ALA A 247 -17.05 -2.56 29.23
CA ALA A 247 -17.52 -2.70 30.61
C ALA A 247 -16.46 -2.27 31.62
N ASP A 248 -15.19 -2.62 31.40
CA ASP A 248 -14.07 -2.21 32.23
C ASP A 248 -13.93 -0.68 32.25
N THR A 249 -13.99 -0.06 31.06
CA THR A 249 -13.93 1.41 30.93
C THR A 249 -15.12 2.11 31.61
N LEU A 250 -16.32 1.57 31.45
CA LEU A 250 -17.51 2.08 32.16
C LEU A 250 -17.35 1.97 33.66
N GLY A 251 -16.80 0.86 34.18
CA GLY A 251 -16.52 0.66 35.60
C GLY A 251 -15.46 1.63 36.13
N GLU A 252 -14.52 2.11 35.31
CA GLU A 252 -13.58 3.18 35.68
C GLU A 252 -14.24 4.55 35.74
N ILE A 253 -15.15 4.85 34.80
CA ILE A 253 -15.83 6.14 34.70
C ILE A 253 -16.91 6.28 35.79
N ASP A 254 -17.60 5.18 36.08
CA ASP A 254 -18.72 5.11 37.04
C ASP A 254 -18.51 3.91 38.00
N PRO A 255 -17.62 4.06 39.00
CA PRO A 255 -17.29 2.97 39.93
C PRO A 255 -18.45 2.49 40.80
N GLU A 256 -19.47 3.32 41.00
CA GLU A 256 -20.64 2.98 41.83
C GLU A 256 -21.49 1.91 41.16
N ASN A 257 -21.49 1.83 39.79
CA ASN A 257 -22.23 0.88 39.01
C ASN A 257 -21.36 -0.23 38.42
N LYS A 258 -20.08 -0.33 38.77
CA LYS A 258 -19.12 -1.29 38.21
C LYS A 258 -19.65 -2.74 38.23
N ASP A 259 -20.16 -3.19 39.37
CA ASP A 259 -20.69 -4.56 39.50
C ASP A 259 -21.86 -4.83 38.52
N THR A 260 -22.64 -3.80 38.18
CA THR A 260 -23.72 -3.90 37.22
C THR A 260 -23.18 -4.06 35.81
N TYR A 261 -22.14 -3.30 35.44
CA TYR A 261 -21.50 -3.42 34.12
C TYR A 261 -20.84 -4.78 33.96
N GLU A 262 -20.12 -5.26 34.98
CA GLU A 262 -19.50 -6.60 34.98
C GLU A 262 -20.54 -7.72 34.87
N ALA A 263 -21.67 -7.65 35.58
CA ALA A 263 -22.73 -8.63 35.48
C ALA A 263 -23.39 -8.64 34.11
N ASN A 264 -23.65 -7.47 33.52
CA ASN A 264 -24.26 -7.35 32.20
C ASN A 264 -23.34 -7.88 31.09
N VAL A 265 -22.07 -7.54 31.13
CA VAL A 265 -21.12 -8.01 30.11
C VAL A 265 -20.91 -9.52 30.21
N ALA A 266 -20.82 -10.08 31.43
CA ALA A 266 -20.68 -11.52 31.62
C ALA A 266 -21.87 -12.29 31.02
N ALA A 267 -23.11 -11.82 31.24
CA ALA A 267 -24.31 -12.42 30.66
C ALA A 267 -24.30 -12.33 29.12
N TYR A 268 -23.89 -11.19 28.55
CA TYR A 268 -23.83 -10.98 27.10
C TYR A 268 -22.75 -11.84 26.43
N ILE A 269 -21.56 -11.95 27.05
CA ILE A 269 -20.47 -12.82 26.59
C ILE A 269 -20.93 -14.30 26.57
N GLU A 270 -21.71 -14.74 27.57
CA GLU A 270 -22.28 -16.11 27.56
C GLU A 270 -23.22 -16.34 26.36
N GLU A 271 -24.01 -15.33 25.98
CA GLU A 271 -24.86 -15.41 24.79
C GLU A 271 -24.06 -15.48 23.49
N LEU A 272 -22.98 -14.64 23.36
CA LEU A 272 -22.07 -14.63 22.23
C LEU A 272 -21.33 -15.97 22.08
N ALA A 273 -20.82 -16.52 23.18
CA ALA A 273 -20.15 -17.82 23.19
C ALA A 273 -21.11 -18.95 22.79
N GLY A 274 -22.39 -18.89 23.23
CA GLY A 274 -23.42 -19.82 22.82
C GLY A 274 -23.72 -19.76 21.32
N LEU A 275 -23.67 -18.57 20.74
CA LEU A 275 -23.83 -18.36 19.29
C LEU A 275 -22.60 -18.87 18.52
N ASP A 276 -21.36 -18.63 19.00
CA ASP A 276 -20.13 -19.14 18.39
C ASP A 276 -20.14 -20.66 18.26
N VAL A 277 -20.61 -21.37 19.30
CA VAL A 277 -20.78 -22.82 19.26
C VAL A 277 -21.77 -23.26 18.16
N GLN A 278 -22.88 -22.54 17.97
CA GLN A 278 -23.85 -22.86 16.91
C GLN A 278 -23.25 -22.65 15.50
N TYR A 279 -22.47 -21.62 15.31
CA TYR A 279 -21.74 -21.40 14.04
C TYR A 279 -20.72 -22.52 13.81
N GLN A 280 -19.93 -22.89 14.82
CA GLN A 280 -18.95 -23.96 14.71
C GLN A 280 -19.63 -25.31 14.39
N ASP A 281 -20.69 -25.64 15.06
CA ASP A 281 -21.48 -26.87 14.80
C ASP A 281 -22.04 -26.90 13.36
N THR A 282 -22.45 -25.73 12.84
CA THR A 282 -22.92 -25.59 11.46
C THR A 282 -21.80 -25.83 10.45
N VAL A 283 -20.64 -25.29 10.69
CA VAL A 283 -19.46 -25.49 9.84
C VAL A 283 -19.00 -26.94 9.87
N ASP A 284 -18.92 -27.54 11.06
CA ASP A 284 -18.47 -28.92 11.26
C ASP A 284 -19.41 -29.97 10.63
N THR A 285 -20.70 -29.63 10.59
CA THR A 285 -21.74 -30.52 10.00
C THR A 285 -21.99 -30.23 8.51
N ALA A 286 -21.50 -29.11 7.97
CA ALA A 286 -21.66 -28.78 6.56
C ALA A 286 -20.93 -29.81 5.67
N SER A 287 -21.69 -30.55 4.85
CA SER A 287 -21.08 -31.41 3.83
C SER A 287 -20.44 -30.53 2.74
N ARG A 288 -19.11 -30.61 2.60
CA ARG A 288 -18.43 -30.04 1.45
C ARG A 288 -19.01 -30.66 0.18
N LYS A 289 -19.62 -29.84 -0.66
CA LYS A 289 -19.94 -30.20 -2.04
C LYS A 289 -18.77 -29.84 -2.94
#